data_632c107496ae7a75a2bb0d60799639a8
#
_entry.id   632c107496ae7a75a2bb0d60799639a8
#
_cell.length_a   1.000
_cell.length_b   1.000
_cell.length_c   1.000
_cell.angle_alpha   90.00
_cell.angle_beta   90.00
_cell.angle_gamma   90.00
#
_symmetry.space_group_name_H-M   'P 1'
#
loop_
_entity.id
_entity.type
_entity.pdbx_description
1 polymer ?
#
loop_
_entity_poly.entity_id
_entity_poly.type
_entity_poly.pdbx_seq_one_letter_code
_entity_poly.pdbx_strand_id
1 'polypeptide(L)'
;MLGGARSGKSAFAESLVAGGTVRYLATAIPDPADTDFAARIAAHRARRPVEWTVIDAADPAAELRTAHPGATLVDDIGTWLTARLDARAGWDAPRGTIGPDTDVLVDAVAGYRDRLVLVTPEVGLGVIPATRSGRLFRDEIGTLNQRLAQVCDEAFLVVAGLPLRLK
;
A
#
# COMPACT_ATOMS: atom_id res chain seq x y z
N MET A 1 -2.24 -6.72 4.04
CA MET A 1 -2.98 -6.14 5.19
C MET A 1 -3.97 -5.13 4.66
N LEU A 2 -5.26 -5.44 4.71
CA LEU A 2 -6.34 -4.54 4.32
C LEU A 2 -6.91 -3.83 5.56
N GLY A 3 -7.49 -2.65 5.37
CA GLY A 3 -8.24 -1.98 6.44
C GLY A 3 -8.55 -0.51 6.13
N GLY A 4 -9.58 0.00 6.78
CA GLY A 4 -10.01 1.39 6.66
C GLY A 4 -9.00 2.39 7.22
N ALA A 5 -9.32 3.68 7.10
CA ALA A 5 -8.52 4.73 7.73
C ALA A 5 -8.45 4.51 9.25
N ARG A 6 -7.25 4.67 9.82
CA ARG A 6 -7.00 4.51 11.28
C ARG A 6 -7.41 3.14 11.86
N SER A 7 -7.51 2.10 11.03
CA SER A 7 -7.86 0.74 11.47
C SER A 7 -6.76 0.05 12.31
N GLY A 8 -5.52 0.55 12.30
CA GLY A 8 -4.36 -0.12 12.91
C GLY A 8 -3.57 -1.01 11.93
N LYS A 9 -3.94 -1.04 10.64
CA LYS A 9 -3.31 -1.91 9.63
C LYS A 9 -1.79 -1.76 9.52
N SER A 10 -1.26 -0.51 9.53
CA SER A 10 0.18 -0.26 9.46
C SER A 10 0.89 -0.76 10.72
N ALA A 11 0.34 -0.51 11.91
CA ALA A 11 0.93 -1.00 13.16
C ALA A 11 0.95 -2.53 13.22
N PHE A 12 -0.12 -3.19 12.75
CA PHE A 12 -0.15 -4.65 12.66
C PHE A 12 0.88 -5.16 11.63
N ALA A 13 0.99 -4.52 10.46
CA ALA A 13 1.98 -4.89 9.45
C ALA A 13 3.42 -4.72 9.98
N GLU A 14 3.71 -3.61 10.69
CA GLU A 14 4.99 -3.36 11.36
C GLU A 14 5.31 -4.47 12.38
N SER A 15 4.34 -4.92 13.17
CA SER A 15 4.54 -6.00 14.15
C SER A 15 4.91 -7.34 13.51
N LEU A 16 4.47 -7.62 12.29
CA LEU A 16 4.78 -8.87 11.59
C LEU A 16 6.24 -8.92 11.10
N VAL A 17 6.88 -7.77 10.92
CA VAL A 17 8.28 -7.70 10.44
C VAL A 17 9.24 -7.26 11.53
N ALA A 18 8.76 -7.04 12.77
CA ALA A 18 9.57 -6.62 13.89
C ALA A 18 10.64 -7.67 14.26
N GLY A 19 11.80 -7.20 14.77
CA GLY A 19 12.88 -8.04 15.25
C GLY A 19 13.88 -8.53 14.20
N GLY A 20 13.80 -7.98 12.96
CA GLY A 20 14.73 -8.30 11.89
C GLY A 20 15.14 -7.09 11.07
N THR A 21 15.97 -7.33 10.05
CA THR A 21 16.30 -6.33 9.03
C THR A 21 15.04 -6.07 8.17
N VAL A 22 14.66 -4.82 8.03
CA VAL A 22 13.48 -4.42 7.28
C VAL A 22 13.80 -3.35 6.25
N ARG A 23 13.38 -3.58 5.02
CA ARG A 23 13.27 -2.55 3.98
C ARG A 23 11.84 -2.03 3.97
N TYR A 24 11.68 -0.78 4.38
CA TYR A 24 10.38 -0.11 4.42
C TYR A 24 10.21 0.77 3.18
N LEU A 25 9.27 0.43 2.33
CA LEU A 25 8.92 1.18 1.13
C LEU A 25 7.77 2.13 1.44
N ALA A 26 8.08 3.40 1.69
CA ALA A 26 7.10 4.46 1.85
C ALA A 26 6.68 4.99 0.47
N THR A 27 5.46 4.72 0.06
CA THR A 27 4.97 5.06 -1.28
C THR A 27 4.36 6.46 -1.37
N ALA A 28 4.12 7.09 -0.22
CA ALA A 28 3.56 8.43 -0.17
C ALA A 28 4.54 9.46 -0.75
N ILE A 29 4.03 10.30 -1.66
CA ILE A 29 4.73 11.49 -2.16
C ILE A 29 4.19 12.67 -1.37
N PRO A 30 4.99 13.32 -0.49
CA PRO A 30 4.52 14.46 0.29
C PRO A 30 4.16 15.63 -0.61
N ASP A 31 2.98 16.21 -0.40
CA ASP A 31 2.63 17.53 -0.92
C ASP A 31 2.96 18.57 0.17
N PRO A 32 3.86 19.53 -0.08
CA PRO A 32 4.19 20.58 0.90
C PRO A 32 2.98 21.44 1.30
N ALA A 33 1.95 21.50 0.49
CA ALA A 33 0.72 22.24 0.76
C ALA A 33 -0.25 21.49 1.69
N ASP A 34 -0.14 20.15 1.79
CA ASP A 34 -0.98 19.31 2.67
C ASP A 34 -0.30 19.07 4.02
N THR A 35 -0.50 20.00 4.96
CA THR A 35 0.08 19.96 6.31
C THR A 35 -0.43 18.77 7.13
N ASP A 36 -1.70 18.37 6.97
CA ASP A 36 -2.29 17.23 7.67
C ASP A 36 -1.66 15.91 7.20
N PHE A 37 -1.46 15.78 5.90
CA PHE A 37 -0.79 14.61 5.34
C PHE A 37 0.69 14.56 5.74
N ALA A 38 1.39 15.71 5.74
CA ALA A 38 2.76 15.81 6.21
C ALA A 38 2.90 15.41 7.69
N ALA A 39 1.98 15.85 8.56
CA ALA A 39 1.95 15.45 9.97
C ALA A 39 1.73 13.94 10.15
N ARG A 40 0.88 13.31 9.32
CA ARG A 40 0.68 11.86 9.32
C ARG A 40 1.95 11.10 8.92
N ILE A 41 2.64 11.54 7.87
CA ILE A 41 3.92 10.96 7.45
C ILE A 41 4.95 11.08 8.59
N ALA A 42 5.06 12.25 9.24
CA ALA A 42 5.97 12.46 10.35
C ALA A 42 5.67 11.52 11.54
N ALA A 43 4.40 11.35 11.90
CA ALA A 43 3.98 10.43 12.97
C ALA A 43 4.30 8.96 12.62
N HIS A 44 4.16 8.55 11.35
CA HIS A 44 4.57 7.22 10.88
C HIS A 44 6.09 7.05 10.95
N ARG A 45 6.87 8.06 10.53
CA ARG A 45 8.34 8.03 10.62
C ARG A 45 8.83 7.92 12.05
N ALA A 46 8.22 8.64 12.99
CA ALA A 46 8.63 8.64 14.40
C ALA A 46 8.45 7.29 15.12
N ARG A 47 7.61 6.40 14.61
CA ARG A 47 7.38 5.06 15.18
C ARG A 47 8.34 3.99 14.64
N ARG A 48 9.01 4.27 13.53
CA ARG A 48 9.87 3.28 12.87
C ARG A 48 11.18 3.12 13.63
N PRO A 49 11.64 1.89 13.85
CA PRO A 49 12.97 1.63 14.36
C PRO A 49 14.04 2.25 13.45
N VAL A 50 15.09 2.81 14.07
CA VAL A 50 16.18 3.50 13.34
C VAL A 50 17.01 2.55 12.47
N GLU A 51 17.00 1.27 12.77
CA GLU A 51 17.69 0.21 12.05
C GLU A 51 16.96 -0.22 10.74
N TRP A 52 15.74 0.26 10.51
CA TRP A 52 15.03 -0.04 9.28
C TRP A 52 15.55 0.83 8.12
N THR A 53 15.80 0.20 6.98
CA THR A 53 16.13 0.92 5.76
C THR A 53 14.84 1.46 5.13
N VAL A 54 14.68 2.78 5.12
CA VAL A 54 13.49 3.45 4.56
C VAL A 54 13.79 3.99 3.17
N ILE A 55 12.95 3.68 2.20
CA ILE A 55 12.95 4.24 0.86
C ILE A 55 11.69 5.08 0.71
N ASP A 56 11.85 6.40 0.61
CA ASP A 56 10.75 7.35 0.45
C ASP A 56 10.35 7.48 -1.03
N ALA A 57 9.07 7.77 -1.28
CA ALA A 57 8.48 7.87 -2.61
C ALA A 57 8.76 6.63 -3.48
N ALA A 58 8.82 5.46 -2.85
CA ALA A 58 9.20 4.20 -3.49
C ALA A 58 8.17 3.76 -4.54
N ASP A 59 8.69 3.19 -5.64
CA ASP A 59 7.89 2.37 -6.54
C ASP A 59 8.07 0.89 -6.18
N PRO A 60 7.08 0.26 -5.50
CA PRO A 60 7.21 -1.13 -5.06
C PRO A 60 7.49 -2.09 -6.23
N ALA A 61 6.93 -1.82 -7.42
CA ALA A 61 7.14 -2.68 -8.58
C ALA A 61 8.60 -2.70 -9.04
N ALA A 62 9.33 -1.59 -8.89
CA ALA A 62 10.75 -1.51 -9.18
C ALA A 62 11.59 -2.12 -8.05
N GLU A 63 11.27 -1.77 -6.80
CA GLU A 63 12.03 -2.19 -5.62
C GLU A 63 11.97 -3.70 -5.36
N LEU A 64 10.83 -4.34 -5.64
CA LEU A 64 10.65 -5.79 -5.46
C LEU A 64 11.42 -6.65 -6.48
N ARG A 65 12.01 -6.04 -7.51
CA ARG A 65 12.94 -6.75 -8.43
C ARG A 65 14.29 -7.05 -7.80
N THR A 66 14.60 -6.36 -6.70
CA THR A 66 15.86 -6.54 -5.96
C THR A 66 15.60 -7.32 -4.69
N ALA A 67 16.28 -8.44 -4.51
CA ALA A 67 16.23 -9.23 -3.27
C ALA A 67 16.69 -8.40 -2.07
N HIS A 68 16.10 -8.67 -0.90
CA HIS A 68 16.49 -8.05 0.35
C HIS A 68 16.67 -9.11 1.43
N PRO A 69 17.79 -9.15 2.17
CA PRO A 69 18.11 -10.23 3.13
C PRO A 69 17.27 -10.16 4.41
N GLY A 70 16.09 -9.64 4.37
CA GLY A 70 15.16 -9.49 5.48
C GLY A 70 13.72 -9.31 4.98
N ALA A 71 12.87 -8.71 5.80
CA ALA A 71 11.51 -8.42 5.38
C ALA A 71 11.42 -7.14 4.56
N THR A 72 10.51 -7.11 3.60
CA THR A 72 10.09 -5.88 2.90
C THR A 72 8.67 -5.53 3.32
N LEU A 73 8.46 -4.29 3.73
CA LEU A 73 7.14 -3.74 4.08
C LEU A 73 6.80 -2.58 3.16
N VAL A 74 5.67 -2.67 2.46
CA VAL A 74 5.14 -1.61 1.58
C VAL A 74 3.98 -0.90 2.27
N ASP A 75 4.10 0.40 2.53
CA ASP A 75 3.05 1.21 3.18
C ASP A 75 2.86 2.55 2.45
N ASP A 76 1.77 2.74 1.67
CA ASP A 76 0.74 1.75 1.35
C ASP A 76 0.42 1.73 -0.17
N ILE A 77 -0.24 0.70 -0.60
CA ILE A 77 -0.63 0.52 -2.02
C ILE A 77 -1.60 1.60 -2.50
N GLY A 78 -2.40 2.19 -1.59
CA GLY A 78 -3.34 3.27 -1.97
C GLY A 78 -2.62 4.55 -2.39
N THR A 79 -1.57 4.97 -1.67
CA THR A 79 -0.76 6.13 -2.04
C THR A 79 0.07 5.88 -3.30
N TRP A 80 0.56 4.66 -3.50
CA TRP A 80 1.18 4.27 -4.77
C TRP A 80 0.19 4.36 -5.94
N LEU A 81 -1.03 3.83 -5.76
CA LEU A 81 -2.08 3.88 -6.78
C LEU A 81 -2.44 5.33 -7.16
N THR A 82 -2.56 6.22 -6.16
CA THR A 82 -2.78 7.65 -6.38
C THR A 82 -1.67 8.24 -7.23
N ALA A 83 -0.41 7.98 -6.90
CA ALA A 83 0.73 8.46 -7.68
C ALA A 83 0.74 7.94 -9.12
N ARG A 84 0.28 6.70 -9.37
CA ARG A 84 0.13 6.17 -10.75
C ARG A 84 -1.00 6.87 -11.51
N LEU A 85 -2.13 7.12 -10.86
CA LEU A 85 -3.25 7.89 -11.45
C LEU A 85 -2.82 9.31 -11.80
N ASP A 86 -2.07 9.98 -10.92
CA ASP A 86 -1.52 11.32 -11.18
C ASP A 86 -0.56 11.32 -12.37
N ALA A 87 0.40 10.40 -12.37
CA ALA A 87 1.42 10.31 -13.42
C ALA A 87 0.84 10.03 -14.82
N ARG A 88 -0.31 9.38 -14.90
CA ARG A 88 -1.00 9.07 -16.15
C ARG A 88 -2.16 10.03 -16.49
N ALA A 89 -2.35 11.11 -15.71
CA ALA A 89 -3.56 11.94 -15.79
C ALA A 89 -4.84 11.09 -15.79
N GLY A 90 -4.83 10.02 -14.98
CA GLY A 90 -5.81 8.93 -15.02
C GLY A 90 -7.14 9.24 -14.37
N TRP A 91 -7.26 10.32 -13.61
CA TRP A 91 -8.47 10.63 -12.83
C TRP A 91 -9.72 10.84 -13.70
N ASP A 92 -9.55 11.37 -14.92
CA ASP A 92 -10.62 11.57 -15.88
C ASP A 92 -10.59 10.55 -17.04
N ALA A 93 -9.62 9.65 -17.03
CA ALA A 93 -9.48 8.62 -18.04
C ALA A 93 -10.47 7.45 -17.82
N PRO A 94 -10.66 6.57 -18.82
CA PRO A 94 -11.42 5.34 -18.64
C PRO A 94 -10.85 4.44 -17.53
N ARG A 95 -11.71 3.62 -16.90
CA ARG A 95 -11.26 2.58 -15.98
C ARG A 95 -10.26 1.64 -16.63
N GLY A 96 -9.28 1.15 -15.87
CA GLY A 96 -8.24 0.29 -16.39
C GLY A 96 -7.07 1.00 -17.06
N THR A 97 -7.07 2.35 -17.15
CA THR A 97 -5.95 3.13 -17.70
C THR A 97 -4.62 2.81 -16.99
N ILE A 98 -4.66 2.49 -15.70
CA ILE A 98 -3.50 2.09 -14.91
C ILE A 98 -3.27 0.57 -14.89
N GLY A 99 -4.01 -0.18 -15.69
CA GLY A 99 -3.87 -1.64 -15.80
C GLY A 99 -2.43 -2.11 -15.98
N PRO A 100 -1.66 -1.54 -16.93
CA PRO A 100 -0.25 -1.92 -17.10
C PRO A 100 0.62 -1.73 -15.86
N ASP A 101 0.38 -0.66 -15.06
CA ASP A 101 1.15 -0.44 -13.83
C ASP A 101 0.78 -1.46 -12.75
N THR A 102 -0.53 -1.76 -12.62
CA THR A 102 -1.00 -2.78 -11.67
C THR A 102 -0.56 -4.19 -12.06
N ASP A 103 -0.46 -4.50 -13.34
CA ASP A 103 0.07 -5.77 -13.85
C ASP A 103 1.53 -5.95 -13.40
N VAL A 104 2.36 -4.93 -13.63
CA VAL A 104 3.79 -4.97 -13.23
C VAL A 104 3.94 -5.12 -11.72
N LEU A 105 3.09 -4.47 -10.91
CA LEU A 105 3.14 -4.62 -9.45
C LEU A 105 2.72 -6.04 -9.02
N VAL A 106 1.63 -6.56 -9.55
CA VAL A 106 1.16 -7.93 -9.20
C VAL A 106 2.19 -8.98 -9.59
N ASP A 107 2.81 -8.84 -10.76
CA ASP A 107 3.88 -9.74 -11.22
C ASP A 107 5.11 -9.64 -10.31
N ALA A 108 5.50 -8.43 -9.88
CA ALA A 108 6.61 -8.25 -8.96
C ALA A 108 6.33 -8.89 -7.58
N VAL A 109 5.11 -8.77 -7.07
CA VAL A 109 4.68 -9.42 -5.82
C VAL A 109 4.68 -10.95 -5.97
N ALA A 110 4.11 -11.47 -7.05
CA ALA A 110 4.06 -12.92 -7.32
C ALA A 110 5.46 -13.53 -7.47
N GLY A 111 6.40 -12.78 -8.04
CA GLY A 111 7.79 -13.20 -8.23
C GLY A 111 8.69 -13.03 -7.00
N TYR A 112 8.27 -12.27 -6.00
CA TYR A 112 9.08 -12.00 -4.82
C TYR A 112 9.18 -13.21 -3.90
N ARG A 113 10.39 -13.58 -3.46
CA ARG A 113 10.64 -14.84 -2.73
C ARG A 113 10.94 -14.66 -1.25
N ASP A 114 11.32 -13.44 -0.86
CA ASP A 114 11.59 -13.12 0.54
C ASP A 114 10.31 -12.70 1.27
N ARG A 115 10.41 -12.44 2.58
CA ARG A 115 9.25 -12.01 3.37
C ARG A 115 8.74 -10.65 2.91
N LEU A 116 7.49 -10.60 2.45
CA LEU A 116 6.83 -9.39 1.97
C LEU A 116 5.54 -9.13 2.75
N VAL A 117 5.36 -7.89 3.20
CA VAL A 117 4.11 -7.42 3.79
C VAL A 117 3.63 -6.19 3.03
N LEU A 118 2.41 -6.24 2.51
CA LEU A 118 1.76 -5.14 1.81
C LEU A 118 0.66 -4.55 2.69
N VAL A 119 0.66 -3.22 2.82
CA VAL A 119 -0.43 -2.47 3.45
C VAL A 119 -1.28 -1.83 2.35
N THR A 120 -2.60 -2.00 2.42
CA THR A 120 -3.53 -1.46 1.42
C THR A 120 -4.82 -0.97 2.08
N PRO A 121 -5.42 0.14 1.61
CA PRO A 121 -6.69 0.58 2.12
C PRO A 121 -7.83 -0.31 1.62
N GLU A 122 -8.79 -0.60 2.51
CA GLU A 122 -10.10 -1.12 2.14
C GLU A 122 -11.10 0.05 2.18
N VAL A 123 -11.61 0.44 1.03
CA VAL A 123 -12.54 1.57 0.87
C VAL A 123 -13.88 1.17 0.26
N GLY A 124 -14.05 -0.11 -0.06
CA GLY A 124 -15.23 -0.65 -0.72
C GLY A 124 -16.45 -0.83 0.20
N LEU A 125 -16.23 -0.90 1.52
CA LEU A 125 -17.26 -1.17 2.52
C LEU A 125 -18.11 0.05 2.90
N GLY A 126 -17.79 1.22 2.37
CA GLY A 126 -18.52 2.46 2.64
C GLY A 126 -19.57 2.80 1.58
N VAL A 127 -20.22 3.97 1.78
CA VAL A 127 -21.17 4.54 0.82
C VAL A 127 -20.45 4.89 -0.50
N ILE A 128 -21.16 4.83 -1.60
CA ILE A 128 -20.63 5.19 -2.92
C ILE A 128 -20.16 6.65 -2.91
N PRO A 129 -18.88 6.94 -3.27
CA PRO A 129 -18.37 8.30 -3.31
C PRO A 129 -19.15 9.19 -4.27
N ALA A 130 -19.41 10.44 -3.86
CA ALA A 130 -20.13 11.41 -4.69
C ALA A 130 -19.31 11.83 -5.92
N THR A 131 -17.97 11.92 -5.78
CA THR A 131 -17.10 12.35 -6.88
C THR A 131 -16.75 11.19 -7.82
N ARG A 132 -16.48 11.51 -9.08
CA ARG A 132 -16.01 10.53 -10.07
C ARG A 132 -14.65 9.94 -9.67
N SER A 133 -13.72 10.79 -9.24
CA SER A 133 -12.40 10.36 -8.78
C SER A 133 -12.45 9.40 -7.60
N GLY A 134 -13.32 9.67 -6.62
CA GLY A 134 -13.52 8.76 -5.49
C GLY A 134 -14.06 7.39 -5.92
N ARG A 135 -15.00 7.36 -6.87
CA ARG A 135 -15.52 6.10 -7.43
C ARG A 135 -14.47 5.36 -8.23
N LEU A 136 -13.68 6.08 -9.05
CA LEU A 136 -12.57 5.49 -9.80
C LEU A 136 -11.55 4.86 -8.85
N PHE A 137 -11.06 5.62 -7.88
CA PHE A 137 -10.10 5.11 -6.89
C PHE A 137 -10.62 3.86 -6.17
N ARG A 138 -11.89 3.89 -5.74
CA ARG A 138 -12.52 2.74 -5.06
C ARG A 138 -12.55 1.49 -5.94
N ASP A 139 -12.90 1.65 -7.21
CA ASP A 139 -12.98 0.53 -8.15
C ASP A 139 -11.59 -0.03 -8.47
N GLU A 140 -10.61 0.85 -8.75
CA GLU A 140 -9.24 0.45 -9.10
C GLU A 140 -8.51 -0.21 -7.91
N ILE A 141 -8.61 0.36 -6.70
CA ILE A 141 -7.96 -0.25 -5.51
C ILE A 141 -8.64 -1.57 -5.14
N GLY A 142 -9.97 -1.68 -5.28
CA GLY A 142 -10.68 -2.92 -5.02
C GLY A 142 -10.28 -4.03 -5.98
N THR A 143 -10.14 -3.73 -7.28
CA THR A 143 -9.63 -4.66 -8.29
C THR A 143 -8.19 -5.08 -7.99
N LEU A 144 -7.33 -4.12 -7.65
CA LEU A 144 -5.93 -4.41 -7.30
C LEU A 144 -5.83 -5.27 -6.03
N ASN A 145 -6.62 -4.97 -4.99
CA ASN A 145 -6.65 -5.75 -3.76
C ASN A 145 -7.03 -7.22 -4.01
N GLN A 146 -8.01 -7.49 -4.88
CA GLN A 146 -8.38 -8.85 -5.26
C GLN A 146 -7.21 -9.58 -5.91
N ARG A 147 -6.52 -8.93 -6.86
CA ARG A 147 -5.38 -9.52 -7.58
C ARG A 147 -4.19 -9.79 -6.66
N LEU A 148 -3.86 -8.85 -5.78
CA LEU A 148 -2.80 -9.02 -4.78
C LEU A 148 -3.14 -10.15 -3.80
N ALA A 149 -4.39 -10.24 -3.33
CA ALA A 149 -4.82 -11.32 -2.43
C ALA A 149 -4.72 -12.71 -3.08
N GLN A 150 -4.85 -12.81 -4.41
CA GLN A 150 -4.68 -14.09 -5.13
C GLN A 150 -3.24 -14.59 -5.08
N VAL A 151 -2.27 -13.69 -5.21
CA VAL A 151 -0.83 -14.02 -5.26
C VAL A 151 -0.14 -14.02 -3.89
N CYS A 152 -0.74 -13.42 -2.86
CA CYS A 152 -0.24 -13.48 -1.48
C CYS A 152 -0.62 -14.81 -0.80
N ASP A 153 0.23 -15.29 0.10
CA ASP A 153 -0.03 -16.51 0.90
C ASP A 153 -1.10 -16.27 1.97
N GLU A 154 -1.14 -15.07 2.53
CA GLU A 154 -2.06 -14.69 3.59
C GLU A 154 -2.69 -13.31 3.32
N ALA A 155 -3.93 -13.14 3.74
CA ALA A 155 -4.63 -11.87 3.70
C ALA A 155 -5.36 -11.62 5.03
N PHE A 156 -5.26 -10.39 5.55
CA PHE A 156 -5.92 -9.98 6.79
C PHE A 156 -6.69 -8.68 6.57
N LEU A 157 -7.87 -8.59 7.16
CA LEU A 157 -8.61 -7.35 7.34
C LEU A 157 -8.40 -6.85 8.78
N VAL A 158 -7.93 -5.61 8.94
CA VAL A 158 -7.70 -5.02 10.25
C VAL A 158 -8.81 -4.02 10.56
N VAL A 159 -9.53 -4.27 11.65
CA VAL A 159 -10.62 -3.42 12.16
C VAL A 159 -10.37 -3.14 13.64
N ALA A 160 -10.39 -1.87 14.05
CA ALA A 160 -10.17 -1.46 15.45
C ALA A 160 -8.89 -2.05 16.08
N GLY A 161 -7.80 -2.17 15.30
CA GLY A 161 -6.54 -2.76 15.74
C GLY A 161 -6.51 -4.29 15.73
N LEU A 162 -7.61 -4.95 15.46
CA LEU A 162 -7.75 -6.42 15.50
C LEU A 162 -7.67 -7.01 14.08
N PRO A 163 -6.73 -7.93 13.81
CA PRO A 163 -6.64 -8.62 12.53
C PRO A 163 -7.65 -9.75 12.42
N LEU A 164 -8.40 -9.76 11.33
CA LEU A 164 -9.23 -10.88 10.90
C LEU A 164 -8.55 -11.55 9.70
N ARG A 165 -8.19 -12.82 9.81
CA ARG A 165 -7.62 -13.58 8.70
C ARG A 165 -8.71 -13.89 7.68
N LEU A 166 -8.44 -13.57 6.39
CA LEU A 166 -9.32 -13.82 5.25
C LEU A 166 -8.81 -15.01 4.40
N LYS A 167 -7.50 -15.18 4.39
CA LYS A 167 -6.82 -16.26 3.66
C LYS A 167 -5.66 -16.81 4.49
#